data_34933196448a1d3cea163bd9f93e5d6c
#
_entry.id   34933196448a1d3cea163bd9f93e5d6c
#
_cell.length_a   1.000
_cell.length_b   1.000
_cell.length_c   1.000
_cell.angle_alpha   90.00
_cell.angle_beta   90.00
_cell.angle_gamma   90.00
#
_symmetry.space_group_name_H-M   'P 1'
#
loop_
_entity.id
_entity.type
_entity.pdbx_description
1 polymer ?
#
loop_
_entity_poly.entity_id
_entity_poly.type
_entity_poly.pdbx_seq_one_letter_code
_entity_poly.pdbx_strand_id
1 'polypeptide(L)'
;ANTADAMWGYPGSRGARYWQWAGKWAARADDVLSWLPARITALLLAALHGGLPARALAKEARKTPSPNSGWPMAAMALARGVRLAKPGVYTLHPGGHAPGPLHTQRAAAYGQKVVLALIPSALAALVLIAMVRG
;
A
#
# COMPACT_ATOMS: atom_id res chain seq x y z
N ALA A 1 -5.05 11.48 6.85
CA ALA A 1 -3.98 12.23 6.16
C ALA A 1 -4.27 12.30 4.66
N ASN A 2 -4.57 11.18 4.01
CA ASN A 2 -4.84 11.12 2.57
C ASN A 2 -6.01 12.04 2.13
N THR A 3 -7.09 12.11 2.92
CA THR A 3 -8.21 13.01 2.64
C THR A 3 -7.81 14.49 2.77
N ALA A 4 -6.98 14.84 3.75
CA ALA A 4 -6.48 16.20 3.93
C ALA A 4 -5.56 16.62 2.79
N ASP A 5 -4.69 15.72 2.30
CA ASP A 5 -3.86 15.94 1.12
C ASP A 5 -4.70 16.19 -0.12
N ALA A 6 -5.69 15.35 -0.38
CA ALA A 6 -6.61 15.50 -1.51
C ALA A 6 -7.44 16.79 -1.44
N MET A 7 -7.79 17.25 -0.24
CA MET A 7 -8.59 18.47 -0.06
C MET A 7 -7.74 19.75 -0.05
N TRP A 8 -6.51 19.70 0.44
CA TRP A 8 -5.68 20.89 0.69
C TRP A 8 -4.49 21.01 -0.23
N GLY A 9 -4.14 19.95 -0.97
CA GLY A 9 -2.95 19.88 -1.83
C GLY A 9 -3.08 20.61 -3.17
N TYR A 10 -4.27 21.07 -3.55
CA TYR A 10 -4.47 21.78 -4.82
C TYR A 10 -3.95 23.22 -4.77
N PRO A 11 -3.28 23.69 -5.85
CA PRO A 11 -2.87 25.09 -5.98
C PRO A 11 -4.10 26.00 -5.95
N GLY A 12 -4.04 27.05 -5.17
CA GLY A 12 -5.07 28.08 -5.09
C GLY A 12 -5.30 28.60 -3.67
N SER A 13 -5.91 29.77 -3.57
CA SER A 13 -6.34 30.35 -2.30
C SER A 13 -7.79 29.98 -2.03
N ARG A 14 -8.06 29.43 -0.85
CA ARG A 14 -9.42 29.24 -0.33
C ARG A 14 -9.62 30.20 0.83
N GLY A 15 -10.45 31.21 0.62
CA GLY A 15 -10.51 32.36 1.50
C GLY A 15 -9.20 33.16 1.43
N ALA A 16 -8.77 33.81 2.50
CA ALA A 16 -7.53 34.59 2.55
C ALA A 16 -6.26 33.76 2.83
N ARG A 17 -6.30 32.41 2.72
CA ARG A 17 -5.19 31.54 3.11
C ARG A 17 -4.74 30.63 1.98
N TYR A 18 -3.43 30.48 1.84
CA TYR A 18 -2.77 29.58 0.89
C TYR A 18 -2.51 28.24 1.56
N TRP A 19 -3.30 27.21 1.23
CA TRP A 19 -3.30 25.91 1.90
C TRP A 19 -2.31 24.88 1.33
N GLN A 20 -1.59 25.22 0.29
CA GLN A 20 -0.66 24.30 -0.37
C GLN A 20 0.38 23.67 0.58
N TRP A 21 0.87 24.42 1.54
CA TRP A 21 1.81 23.91 2.54
C TRP A 21 1.20 22.93 3.51
N ALA A 22 -0.07 23.15 3.91
CA ALA A 22 -0.80 22.23 4.77
C ALA A 22 -1.03 20.88 4.06
N GLY A 23 -1.37 20.90 2.77
CA GLY A 23 -1.49 19.68 1.96
C GLY A 23 -0.17 18.92 1.85
N LYS A 24 0.95 19.60 1.61
CA LYS A 24 2.27 18.97 1.58
C LYS A 24 2.66 18.35 2.92
N TRP A 25 2.30 18.99 4.03
CA TRP A 25 2.54 18.44 5.37
C TRP A 25 1.70 17.20 5.61
N ALA A 26 0.41 17.24 5.26
CA ALA A 26 -0.49 16.11 5.37
C ALA A 26 0.00 14.91 4.55
N ALA A 27 0.45 15.15 3.31
CA ALA A 27 1.01 14.12 2.44
C ALA A 27 2.26 13.46 3.06
N ARG A 28 3.19 14.24 3.59
CA ARG A 28 4.39 13.72 4.25
C ARG A 28 4.07 12.92 5.52
N ALA A 29 3.13 13.41 6.33
CA ALA A 29 2.67 12.70 7.51
C ALA A 29 2.03 11.36 7.14
N ASP A 30 1.20 11.34 6.07
CA ASP A 30 0.62 10.11 5.53
C ASP A 30 1.70 9.14 5.05
N ASP A 31 2.70 9.61 4.33
CA ASP A 31 3.81 8.79 3.85
C ASP A 31 4.58 8.13 5.01
N VAL A 32 4.84 8.86 6.09
CA VAL A 32 5.52 8.33 7.28
C VAL A 32 4.64 7.31 8.02
N LEU A 33 3.37 7.64 8.26
CA LEU A 33 2.44 6.78 8.98
C LEU A 33 2.12 5.50 8.20
N SER A 34 2.04 5.60 6.88
CA SER A 34 1.73 4.48 5.99
C SER A 34 2.95 3.60 5.67
N TRP A 35 4.16 4.03 6.05
CA TRP A 35 5.38 3.31 5.69
C TRP A 35 5.42 1.88 6.22
N LEU A 36 5.17 1.71 7.52
CA LEU A 36 5.18 0.39 8.18
C LEU A 36 3.99 -0.48 7.74
N PRO A 37 2.73 0.02 7.76
CA PRO A 37 1.58 -0.74 7.28
C PRO A 37 1.74 -1.26 5.84
N ALA A 38 2.27 -0.44 4.94
CA ALA A 38 2.46 -0.85 3.55
C ALA A 38 3.43 -2.04 3.42
N ARG A 39 4.53 -2.06 4.19
CA ARG A 39 5.50 -3.17 4.19
C ARG A 39 4.93 -4.43 4.83
N ILE A 40 4.24 -4.29 5.96
CA ILE A 40 3.56 -5.42 6.61
C ILE A 40 2.54 -6.05 5.65
N THR A 41 1.70 -5.25 5.00
CA THR A 41 0.73 -5.74 4.03
C THR A 41 1.40 -6.47 2.86
N ALA A 42 2.48 -5.91 2.31
CA ALA A 42 3.22 -6.54 1.22
C ALA A 42 3.86 -7.88 1.66
N LEU A 43 4.41 -7.94 2.88
CA LEU A 43 4.98 -9.17 3.44
C LEU A 43 3.92 -10.23 3.69
N LEU A 44 2.75 -9.86 4.22
CA LEU A 44 1.63 -10.78 4.40
C LEU A 44 1.11 -11.33 3.07
N LEU A 45 0.99 -10.47 2.06
CA LEU A 45 0.64 -10.90 0.70
C LEU A 45 1.69 -11.87 0.13
N ALA A 46 2.97 -11.58 0.32
CA ALA A 46 4.05 -12.45 -0.13
C ALA A 46 4.03 -13.81 0.61
N ALA A 47 3.83 -13.79 1.92
CA ALA A 47 3.76 -15.00 2.74
C ALA A 47 2.58 -15.91 2.37
N LEU A 48 1.39 -15.32 2.16
CA LEU A 48 0.20 -16.05 1.72
C LEU A 48 0.35 -16.65 0.31
N HIS A 49 1.23 -16.09 -0.52
CA HIS A 49 1.57 -16.66 -1.83
C HIS A 49 2.58 -17.82 -1.75
N GLY A 50 3.19 -18.04 -0.59
CA GLY A 50 4.30 -19.00 -0.44
C GLY A 50 5.69 -18.39 -0.66
N GLY A 51 5.76 -17.06 -0.65
CA GLY A 51 6.99 -16.28 -0.85
C GLY A 51 7.04 -15.56 -2.20
N LEU A 52 7.62 -14.39 -2.18
CA LEU A 52 7.92 -13.60 -3.40
C LEU A 52 9.38 -13.17 -3.35
N PRO A 53 10.09 -13.13 -4.50
CA PRO A 53 11.47 -12.65 -4.52
C PRO A 53 11.51 -11.17 -4.06
N ALA A 54 12.18 -10.92 -2.94
CA ALA A 54 12.24 -9.57 -2.34
C ALA A 54 12.79 -8.51 -3.31
N ARG A 55 13.76 -8.89 -4.14
CA ARG A 55 14.31 -7.99 -5.16
C ARG A 55 13.29 -7.62 -6.23
N ALA A 56 12.48 -8.58 -6.69
CA ALA A 56 11.42 -8.33 -7.68
C ALA A 56 10.34 -7.44 -7.07
N LEU A 57 9.91 -7.73 -5.84
CA LEU A 57 8.94 -6.93 -5.11
C LEU A 57 9.41 -5.48 -4.95
N ALA A 58 10.63 -5.27 -4.47
CA ALA A 58 11.18 -3.93 -4.30
C ALA A 58 11.34 -3.17 -5.63
N LYS A 59 11.75 -3.87 -6.70
CA LYS A 59 11.87 -3.28 -8.04
C LYS A 59 10.51 -2.80 -8.56
N GLU A 60 9.48 -3.63 -8.43
CA GLU A 60 8.13 -3.27 -8.89
C GLU A 60 7.52 -2.15 -8.00
N ALA A 61 7.66 -2.23 -6.68
CA ALA A 61 7.12 -1.25 -5.75
C ALA A 61 7.64 0.18 -6.01
N ARG A 62 8.90 0.31 -6.40
CA ARG A 62 9.54 1.61 -6.69
C ARG A 62 9.08 2.27 -7.99
N LYS A 63 8.32 1.59 -8.83
CA LYS A 63 7.78 2.17 -10.08
C LYS A 63 6.63 3.13 -9.83
N THR A 64 6.01 3.08 -8.66
CA THR A 64 4.91 3.98 -8.29
C THR A 64 5.43 5.30 -7.73
N PRO A 65 4.75 6.43 -7.95
CA PRO A 65 5.13 7.71 -7.38
C PRO A 65 5.07 7.75 -5.84
N SER A 66 4.19 6.95 -5.24
CA SER A 66 4.05 6.86 -3.78
C SER A 66 5.09 5.90 -3.21
N PRO A 67 5.81 6.28 -2.13
CA PRO A 67 6.78 5.41 -1.49
C PRO A 67 6.16 4.20 -0.78
N ASN A 68 4.84 4.20 -0.59
CA ASN A 68 4.12 3.22 0.21
C ASN A 68 3.15 2.36 -0.60
N SER A 69 2.27 2.95 -1.39
CA SER A 69 1.21 2.22 -2.12
C SER A 69 1.77 1.20 -3.12
N GLY A 70 2.98 1.43 -3.63
CA GLY A 70 3.65 0.50 -4.54
C GLY A 70 3.90 -0.88 -3.96
N TRP A 71 4.13 -0.99 -2.64
CA TRP A 71 4.47 -2.26 -2.00
C TRP A 71 3.33 -3.29 -2.02
N PRO A 72 2.14 -3.00 -1.49
CA PRO A 72 1.02 -3.94 -1.57
C PRO A 72 0.54 -4.17 -3.01
N MET A 73 0.59 -3.15 -3.87
CA MET A 73 0.23 -3.29 -5.28
C MET A 73 1.18 -4.22 -6.02
N ALA A 74 2.49 -4.05 -5.85
CA ALA A 74 3.49 -4.92 -6.46
C ALA A 74 3.39 -6.36 -5.94
N ALA A 75 3.19 -6.54 -4.63
CA ALA A 75 2.98 -7.85 -4.04
C ALA A 75 1.76 -8.55 -4.64
N MET A 76 0.64 -7.84 -4.77
CA MET A 76 -0.57 -8.37 -5.39
C MET A 76 -0.37 -8.70 -6.87
N ALA A 77 0.29 -7.81 -7.64
CA ALA A 77 0.57 -8.01 -9.05
C ALA A 77 1.42 -9.27 -9.28
N LEU A 78 2.49 -9.42 -8.52
CA LEU A 78 3.38 -10.58 -8.60
C LEU A 78 2.70 -11.86 -8.11
N ALA A 79 2.02 -11.83 -6.96
CA ALA A 79 1.33 -12.99 -6.40
C ALA A 79 0.20 -13.52 -7.29
N ARG A 80 -0.46 -12.64 -8.03
CA ARG A 80 -1.56 -13.03 -8.92
C ARG A 80 -1.16 -13.18 -10.38
N GLY A 81 0.10 -12.88 -10.73
CA GLY A 81 0.59 -12.91 -12.10
C GLY A 81 -0.15 -11.92 -13.02
N VAL A 82 -0.61 -10.80 -12.48
CA VAL A 82 -1.37 -9.80 -13.24
C VAL A 82 -0.58 -8.52 -13.44
N ARG A 83 -0.80 -7.89 -14.59
CA ARG A 83 -0.25 -6.58 -14.89
C ARG A 83 -1.18 -5.50 -14.33
N LEU A 84 -0.66 -4.63 -13.48
CA LEU A 84 -1.37 -3.45 -12.99
C LEU A 84 -0.75 -2.20 -13.59
N ALA A 85 -1.54 -1.37 -14.24
CA ALA A 85 -1.06 -0.18 -14.89
C ALA A 85 -1.93 1.05 -14.59
N LYS A 86 -1.27 2.19 -14.40
CA LYS A 86 -1.87 3.51 -14.51
C LYS A 86 -1.31 4.16 -15.77
N PRO A 87 -2.12 4.33 -16.83
CA PRO A 87 -1.65 4.83 -18.12
C PRO A 87 -0.85 6.13 -17.97
N GLY A 88 0.30 6.22 -18.65
CA GLY A 88 1.19 7.38 -18.58
C GLY A 88 1.96 7.58 -17.29
N VAL A 89 1.78 6.72 -16.26
CA VAL A 89 2.43 6.88 -14.96
C VAL A 89 3.31 5.68 -14.60
N TYR A 90 2.74 4.47 -14.51
CA TYR A 90 3.50 3.26 -14.20
C TYR A 90 2.83 2.00 -14.72
N THR A 91 3.64 0.95 -14.86
CA THR A 91 3.18 -0.43 -15.10
C THR A 91 3.93 -1.37 -14.17
N LEU A 92 3.17 -2.09 -13.31
CA LEU A 92 3.68 -3.12 -12.42
C LEU A 92 3.50 -4.48 -13.08
N HIS A 93 4.52 -5.33 -12.94
CA HIS A 93 4.56 -6.68 -13.49
C HIS A 93 4.15 -6.73 -14.98
N PRO A 94 4.90 -6.05 -15.89
CA PRO A 94 4.50 -5.90 -17.29
C PRO A 94 4.33 -7.25 -18.04
N GLY A 95 5.04 -8.30 -17.60
CA GLY A 95 4.89 -9.66 -18.12
C GLY A 95 3.67 -10.42 -17.62
N GLY A 96 2.89 -9.84 -16.68
CA GLY A 96 1.68 -10.46 -16.16
C GLY A 96 0.48 -10.36 -17.13
N HIS A 97 -0.54 -11.18 -16.87
CA HIS A 97 -1.77 -11.16 -17.64
C HIS A 97 -2.57 -9.86 -17.43
N ALA A 98 -3.38 -9.48 -18.41
CA ALA A 98 -4.34 -8.40 -18.22
C ALA A 98 -5.35 -8.80 -17.12
N PRO A 99 -5.67 -7.89 -16.18
CA PRO A 99 -6.64 -8.18 -15.15
C PRO A 99 -8.05 -8.35 -15.75
N GLY A 100 -8.75 -9.39 -15.29
CA GLY A 100 -10.14 -9.67 -15.66
C GLY A 100 -11.02 -9.82 -14.42
N PRO A 101 -12.34 -10.00 -14.59
CA PRO A 101 -13.29 -10.08 -13.47
C PRO A 101 -12.93 -11.12 -12.41
N LEU A 102 -12.49 -12.31 -12.84
CA LEU A 102 -12.03 -13.37 -11.93
C LEU A 102 -10.78 -12.97 -11.14
N HIS A 103 -9.88 -12.20 -11.74
CA HIS A 103 -8.69 -11.71 -11.03
C HIS A 103 -9.08 -10.72 -9.95
N THR A 104 -10.06 -9.86 -10.19
CA THR A 104 -10.57 -8.90 -9.21
C THR A 104 -11.21 -9.61 -8.01
N GLN A 105 -12.08 -10.60 -8.26
CA GLN A 105 -12.71 -11.39 -7.20
C GLN A 105 -11.66 -12.14 -6.35
N ARG A 106 -10.68 -12.77 -6.99
CA ARG A 106 -9.60 -13.47 -6.32
C ARG A 106 -8.69 -12.52 -5.56
N ALA A 107 -8.43 -11.33 -6.08
CA ALA A 107 -7.65 -10.31 -5.37
C ALA A 107 -8.39 -9.79 -4.14
N ALA A 108 -9.70 -9.59 -4.22
CA ALA A 108 -10.54 -9.22 -3.07
C ALA A 108 -10.52 -10.29 -1.98
N ALA A 109 -10.73 -11.55 -2.34
CA ALA A 109 -10.65 -12.66 -1.39
C ALA A 109 -9.24 -12.79 -0.77
N TYR A 110 -8.20 -12.50 -1.53
CA TYR A 110 -6.83 -12.52 -1.05
C TYR A 110 -6.57 -11.37 -0.07
N GLY A 111 -7.08 -10.17 -0.37
CA GLY A 111 -7.05 -9.02 0.53
C GLY A 111 -7.78 -9.28 1.86
N GLN A 112 -8.94 -9.94 1.81
CA GLN A 112 -9.66 -10.34 3.03
C GLN A 112 -8.82 -11.25 3.93
N LYS A 113 -8.09 -12.21 3.37
CA LYS A 113 -7.18 -13.08 4.15
C LYS A 113 -6.06 -12.28 4.83
N VAL A 114 -5.53 -11.24 4.16
CA VAL A 114 -4.53 -10.34 4.75
C VAL A 114 -5.13 -9.57 5.92
N VAL A 115 -6.33 -9.02 5.77
CA VAL A 115 -7.04 -8.31 6.85
C VAL A 115 -7.27 -9.23 8.04
N LEU A 116 -7.74 -10.46 7.80
CA LEU A 116 -7.93 -11.45 8.86
C LEU A 116 -6.62 -11.85 9.56
N ALA A 117 -5.51 -11.90 8.82
CA ALA A 117 -4.18 -12.18 9.39
C ALA A 117 -3.63 -11.02 10.23
N LEU A 118 -4.06 -9.79 9.98
CA LEU A 118 -3.67 -8.63 10.78
C LEU A 118 -4.25 -8.66 12.20
N ILE A 119 -5.44 -9.24 12.39
CA ILE A 119 -6.11 -9.31 13.69
C ILE A 119 -5.25 -10.06 14.74
N PRO A 120 -4.84 -11.32 14.52
CA PRO A 120 -3.99 -12.01 15.48
C PRO A 120 -2.60 -11.36 15.63
N SER A 121 -2.07 -10.76 14.58
CA SER A 121 -0.80 -10.03 14.64
C SER A 121 -0.88 -8.81 15.54
N ALA A 122 -1.96 -8.04 15.46
CA ALA A 122 -2.22 -6.90 16.32
C ALA A 122 -2.42 -7.31 17.78
N LEU A 123 -3.19 -8.37 18.02
CA LEU A 123 -3.39 -8.93 19.37
C LEU A 123 -2.08 -9.42 19.97
N ALA A 124 -1.27 -10.14 19.22
CA ALA A 124 0.05 -10.59 19.68
C ALA A 124 0.96 -9.42 20.04
N ALA A 125 0.98 -8.36 19.22
CA ALA A 125 1.73 -7.15 19.50
C ALA A 125 1.25 -6.45 20.78
N LEU A 126 -0.07 -6.36 21.01
CA LEU A 126 -0.63 -5.78 22.22
C LEU A 126 -0.26 -6.57 23.47
N VAL A 127 -0.34 -7.91 23.39
CA VAL A 127 0.05 -8.80 24.51
C VAL A 127 1.54 -8.62 24.81
N LEU A 128 2.39 -8.58 23.79
CA LEU A 128 3.82 -8.38 23.97
C LEU A 128 4.15 -7.02 24.62
N ILE A 129 3.48 -5.96 24.18
CA ILE A 129 3.64 -4.62 24.79
C ILE A 129 3.18 -4.64 26.24
N ALA A 130 2.08 -5.30 26.57
CA ALA A 130 1.58 -5.42 27.92
C ALA A 130 2.57 -6.17 28.83
N MET A 131 3.16 -7.26 28.32
CA MET A 131 4.17 -8.04 29.07
C MET A 131 5.48 -7.28 29.31
N VAL A 132 5.86 -6.39 28.40
CA VAL A 132 7.09 -5.59 28.55
C VAL A 132 6.88 -4.40 29.50
N ARG A 133 5.63 -3.94 29.65
CA ARG A 133 5.29 -2.79 30.53
C ARG A 133 4.87 -3.19 31.94
N GLY A 134 4.55 -4.44 32.18
CA GLY A 134 4.22 -4.99 33.51
C GLY A 134 5.45 -5.53 34.21
#